data_d9ccb458a7c9fe290163fa5299c1418d
#
_entry.id   d9ccb458a7c9fe290163fa5299c1418d
#
_cell.length_a   1.000
_cell.length_b   1.000
_cell.length_c   1.000
_cell.angle_alpha   90.00
_cell.angle_beta   90.00
_cell.angle_gamma   90.00
#
_symmetry.space_group_name_H-M   'P 1'
#
loop_
_entity.id
_entity.type
_entity.pdbx_description
1 polymer ?
#
loop_
_entity_poly.entity_id
_entity_poly.type
_entity_poly.pdbx_seq_one_letter_code
_entity_poly.pdbx_strand_id
1 'polypeptide(L)'
;MIFLKLFWTFFKIGLFGFGGGYGMLSLIQMETVHNHHWLTSAEFTNIVAISQMTPGPIGINSATYCGFTAIHNTGMGNTLSVLGSLVATFSLVLPSFVLMILISKMFMRYMKARVVQSVFDGLRPTVVGLLAAATIML
;
A
#
# COMPACT_ATOMS: atom_id res chain seq x y z
N MET A 1 -13.21 11.07 -16.18
CA MET A 1 -11.75 11.16 -15.86
C MET A 1 -11.39 10.78 -14.41
N ILE A 2 -12.36 10.41 -13.55
CA ILE A 2 -12.11 10.06 -12.14
C ILE A 2 -11.22 8.81 -11.99
N PHE A 3 -11.42 7.77 -12.79
CA PHE A 3 -10.61 6.54 -12.75
C PHE A 3 -9.12 6.79 -12.99
N LEU A 4 -8.77 7.71 -13.89
CA LEU A 4 -7.36 8.05 -14.14
C LEU A 4 -6.74 8.79 -12.95
N LYS A 5 -7.51 9.70 -12.31
CA LYS A 5 -7.09 10.37 -11.08
C LYS A 5 -6.91 9.36 -9.95
N LEU A 6 -7.88 8.43 -9.79
CA LEU A 6 -7.84 7.37 -8.81
C LEU A 6 -6.59 6.48 -9.01
N PHE A 7 -6.36 6.03 -10.26
CA PHE A 7 -5.18 5.25 -10.62
C PHE A 7 -3.89 5.97 -10.23
N TRP A 8 -3.72 7.22 -10.66
CA TRP A 8 -2.48 7.96 -10.42
C TRP A 8 -2.24 8.26 -8.94
N THR A 9 -3.31 8.58 -8.21
CA THR A 9 -3.24 8.83 -6.76
C THR A 9 -2.78 7.59 -6.00
N PHE A 10 -3.44 6.44 -6.23
CA PHE A 10 -3.07 5.20 -5.54
C PHE A 10 -1.73 4.63 -6.03
N PHE A 11 -1.35 4.87 -7.27
CA PHE A 11 -0.02 4.55 -7.77
C PHE A 11 1.08 5.34 -7.02
N LYS A 12 0.90 6.64 -6.82
CA LYS A 12 1.81 7.46 -6.01
C LYS A 12 1.90 6.93 -4.57
N ILE A 13 0.75 6.64 -3.96
CA ILE A 13 0.71 6.10 -2.60
C ILE A 13 1.46 4.76 -2.53
N GLY A 14 1.26 3.88 -3.50
CA GLY A 14 1.98 2.60 -3.59
C GLY A 14 3.49 2.74 -3.79
N LEU A 15 3.92 3.80 -4.48
CA LEU A 15 5.33 4.08 -4.71
C LEU A 15 6.03 4.69 -3.48
N PHE A 16 5.35 5.60 -2.78
CA PHE A 16 5.92 6.36 -1.65
C PHE A 16 5.48 5.85 -0.27
N GLY A 17 4.54 4.90 -0.21
CA GLY A 17 4.00 4.32 1.03
C GLY A 17 4.99 3.37 1.72
N PHE A 18 6.22 3.80 1.94
CA PHE A 18 7.21 3.03 2.68
C PHE A 18 6.87 2.95 4.16
N GLY A 19 7.10 1.79 4.77
CA GLY A 19 6.88 1.57 6.19
C GLY A 19 5.54 0.91 6.55
N GLY A 20 4.65 0.69 5.58
CA GLY A 20 3.39 -0.04 5.75
C GLY A 20 2.42 0.59 6.78
N GLY A 21 1.34 -0.14 7.08
CA GLY A 21 0.43 0.17 8.18
C GLY A 21 -0.04 1.63 8.25
N TYR A 22 0.23 2.26 9.37
CA TYR A 22 -0.29 3.60 9.68
C TYR A 22 0.29 4.73 8.84
N GLY A 23 1.56 4.63 8.39
CA GLY A 23 2.18 5.64 7.53
C GLY A 23 1.47 5.75 6.17
N MET A 24 1.09 4.61 5.59
CA MET A 24 0.32 4.57 4.35
C MET A 24 -1.09 5.11 4.52
N LEU A 25 -1.73 4.88 5.68
CA LEU A 25 -3.06 5.42 5.98
C LEU A 25 -3.06 6.95 5.97
N SER A 26 -2.04 7.59 6.53
CA SER A 26 -1.91 9.05 6.51
C SER A 26 -1.81 9.60 5.09
N LEU A 27 -1.08 8.91 4.19
CA LEU A 27 -1.01 9.29 2.78
C LEU A 27 -2.34 9.12 2.06
N ILE A 28 -3.07 8.01 2.33
CA ILE A 28 -4.39 7.77 1.76
C ILE A 28 -5.36 8.86 2.23
N GLN A 29 -5.37 9.19 3.52
CA GLN A 29 -6.21 10.26 4.07
C GLN A 29 -5.94 11.60 3.41
N MET A 30 -4.67 11.98 3.31
CA MET A 30 -4.26 13.25 2.71
C MET A 30 -4.74 13.36 1.27
N GLU A 31 -4.59 12.30 0.47
CA GLU A 31 -4.99 12.32 -0.93
C GLU A 31 -6.52 12.22 -1.10
N THR A 32 -7.21 11.35 -0.37
CA THR A 32 -8.64 11.10 -0.60
C THR A 32 -9.57 12.10 0.09
N VAL A 33 -9.17 12.61 1.26
CA VAL A 33 -10.00 13.55 2.05
C VAL A 33 -9.58 15.00 1.77
N HIS A 34 -8.28 15.31 1.88
CA HIS A 34 -7.83 16.71 1.82
C HIS A 34 -7.58 17.20 0.39
N ASN A 35 -6.91 16.40 -0.46
CA ASN A 35 -6.53 16.86 -1.81
C ASN A 35 -7.66 16.70 -2.83
N HIS A 36 -8.35 15.57 -2.81
CA HIS A 36 -9.37 15.26 -3.82
C HIS A 36 -10.80 15.38 -3.33
N HIS A 37 -11.04 15.47 -2.01
CA HIS A 37 -12.37 15.55 -1.41
C HIS A 37 -13.32 14.43 -1.89
N TRP A 38 -12.79 13.23 -2.12
CA TRP A 38 -13.59 12.07 -2.52
C TRP A 38 -14.34 11.46 -1.36
N LEU A 39 -13.78 11.61 -0.15
CA LEU A 39 -14.34 11.11 1.11
C LEU A 39 -14.37 12.22 2.16
N THR A 40 -15.30 12.11 3.06
CA THR A 40 -15.30 12.86 4.32
C THR A 40 -14.36 12.21 5.33
N SER A 41 -13.93 12.97 6.34
CA SER A 41 -13.10 12.41 7.43
C SER A 41 -13.81 11.30 8.20
N ALA A 42 -15.14 11.37 8.35
CA ALA A 42 -15.93 10.34 9.00
C ALA A 42 -15.95 9.03 8.19
N GLU A 43 -16.18 9.11 6.88
CA GLU A 43 -16.13 7.96 5.98
C GLU A 43 -14.73 7.30 6.00
N PHE A 44 -13.68 8.11 5.96
CA PHE A 44 -12.31 7.59 6.03
C PHE A 44 -12.05 6.86 7.35
N THR A 45 -12.47 7.41 8.49
CA THR A 45 -12.35 6.76 9.80
C THR A 45 -13.06 5.41 9.85
N ASN A 46 -14.28 5.34 9.30
CA ASN A 46 -15.02 4.08 9.19
C ASN A 46 -14.30 3.05 8.30
N ILE A 47 -13.74 3.50 7.17
CA ILE A 47 -12.96 2.64 6.28
C ILE A 47 -11.72 2.07 6.99
N VAL A 48 -11.01 2.89 7.76
CA VAL A 48 -9.86 2.44 8.55
C VAL A 48 -10.29 1.39 9.58
N ALA A 49 -11.37 1.63 10.31
CA ALA A 49 -11.89 0.68 11.29
C ALA A 49 -12.25 -0.67 10.65
N ILE A 50 -12.98 -0.67 9.53
CA ILE A 50 -13.32 -1.89 8.78
C ILE A 50 -12.05 -2.57 8.25
N SER A 51 -11.09 -1.81 7.74
CA SER A 51 -9.83 -2.34 7.21
C SER A 51 -8.99 -3.05 8.28
N GLN A 52 -9.04 -2.57 9.52
CA GLN A 52 -8.36 -3.22 10.66
C GLN A 52 -9.04 -4.53 11.09
N MET A 53 -10.35 -4.63 10.93
CA MET A 53 -11.11 -5.84 11.23
C MET A 53 -11.01 -6.88 10.11
N THR A 54 -10.68 -6.46 8.90
CA THR A 54 -10.56 -7.35 7.73
C THR A 54 -9.17 -7.98 7.70
N PRO A 55 -9.06 -9.32 7.61
CA PRO A 55 -7.76 -9.98 7.54
C PRO A 55 -7.04 -9.58 6.25
N GLY A 56 -5.79 -9.07 6.40
CA GLY A 56 -4.95 -8.65 5.27
C GLY A 56 -4.22 -7.32 5.53
N PRO A 57 -3.43 -6.86 4.55
CA PRO A 57 -2.71 -5.58 4.66
C PRO A 57 -3.68 -4.40 4.73
N ILE A 58 -3.65 -3.66 5.83
CA ILE A 58 -4.56 -2.53 6.09
C ILE A 58 -4.57 -1.51 4.94
N GLY A 59 -3.39 -1.20 4.38
CA GLY A 59 -3.28 -0.27 3.26
C GLY A 59 -4.00 -0.72 1.99
N ILE A 60 -3.95 -2.02 1.67
CA ILE A 60 -4.65 -2.61 0.52
C ILE A 60 -6.16 -2.61 0.76
N ASN A 61 -6.60 -3.04 1.96
CA ASN A 61 -8.00 -3.02 2.32
C ASN A 61 -8.56 -1.60 2.26
N SER A 62 -7.86 -0.63 2.85
CA SER A 62 -8.27 0.79 2.80
C SER A 62 -8.33 1.32 1.37
N ALA A 63 -7.39 0.99 0.49
CA ALA A 63 -7.42 1.40 -0.91
C ALA A 63 -8.65 0.84 -1.64
N THR A 64 -9.00 -0.43 -1.39
CA THR A 64 -10.18 -1.08 -1.97
C THR A 64 -11.46 -0.35 -1.57
N TYR A 65 -11.64 -0.08 -0.27
CA TYR A 65 -12.82 0.63 0.24
C TYR A 65 -12.85 2.10 -0.21
N CYS A 66 -11.71 2.80 -0.16
CA CYS A 66 -11.62 4.17 -0.65
C CYS A 66 -11.96 4.27 -2.14
N GLY A 67 -11.48 3.33 -2.97
CA GLY A 67 -11.78 3.27 -4.38
C GLY A 67 -13.28 3.08 -4.66
N PHE A 68 -13.94 2.22 -3.87
CA PHE A 68 -15.39 2.03 -3.94
C PHE A 68 -16.12 3.32 -3.59
N THR A 69 -15.85 3.87 -2.40
CA THR A 69 -16.57 5.02 -1.86
C THR A 69 -16.35 6.26 -2.73
N ALA A 70 -15.14 6.47 -3.24
CA ALA A 70 -14.83 7.59 -4.13
C ALA A 70 -15.70 7.61 -5.40
N ILE A 71 -15.95 6.45 -6.00
CA ILE A 71 -16.84 6.34 -7.19
C ILE A 71 -18.31 6.39 -6.79
N HIS A 72 -18.67 5.71 -5.69
CA HIS A 72 -20.05 5.70 -5.20
C HIS A 72 -20.56 7.11 -4.89
N ASN A 73 -19.74 7.94 -4.26
CA ASN A 73 -20.07 9.33 -3.92
C ASN A 73 -20.28 10.23 -5.16
N THR A 74 -19.82 9.80 -6.33
CA THR A 74 -20.12 10.51 -7.60
C THR A 74 -21.46 10.12 -8.22
N GLY A 75 -22.20 9.19 -7.63
CA GLY A 75 -23.50 8.73 -8.14
C GLY A 75 -23.43 7.79 -9.35
N MET A 76 -22.25 7.25 -9.69
CA MET A 76 -22.07 6.39 -10.88
C MET A 76 -22.63 4.97 -10.75
N GLY A 77 -23.20 4.61 -9.60
CA GLY A 77 -23.78 3.29 -9.35
C GLY A 77 -22.78 2.23 -8.88
N ASN A 78 -23.31 1.13 -8.35
CA ASN A 78 -22.51 0.13 -7.63
C ASN A 78 -21.51 -0.62 -8.53
N THR A 79 -21.86 -0.90 -9.78
CA THR A 79 -20.98 -1.62 -10.71
C THR A 79 -19.69 -0.84 -10.99
N LEU A 80 -19.80 0.47 -11.24
CA LEU A 80 -18.64 1.34 -11.44
C LEU A 80 -17.84 1.55 -10.16
N SER A 81 -18.51 1.52 -8.99
CA SER A 81 -17.84 1.58 -7.69
C SER A 81 -16.95 0.35 -7.44
N VAL A 82 -17.40 -0.85 -7.86
CA VAL A 82 -16.56 -2.06 -7.83
C VAL A 82 -15.35 -1.92 -8.75
N LEU A 83 -15.51 -1.36 -9.94
CA LEU A 83 -14.37 -1.05 -10.82
C LEU A 83 -13.43 -0.04 -10.17
N GLY A 84 -13.94 0.94 -9.43
CA GLY A 84 -13.14 1.86 -8.63
C GLY A 84 -12.26 1.15 -7.60
N SER A 85 -12.81 0.18 -6.88
CA SER A 85 -12.06 -0.68 -5.95
C SER A 85 -10.91 -1.41 -6.64
N LEU A 86 -11.20 -2.04 -7.79
CA LEU A 86 -10.19 -2.78 -8.55
C LEU A 86 -9.06 -1.87 -9.05
N VAL A 87 -9.42 -0.70 -9.58
CA VAL A 87 -8.43 0.28 -10.07
C VAL A 87 -7.55 0.78 -8.91
N ALA A 88 -8.13 1.16 -7.78
CA ALA A 88 -7.38 1.65 -6.62
C ALA A 88 -6.43 0.58 -6.07
N THR A 89 -6.92 -0.64 -5.87
CA THR A 89 -6.13 -1.76 -5.35
C THR A 89 -5.00 -2.14 -6.30
N PHE A 90 -5.30 -2.30 -7.59
CA PHE A 90 -4.30 -2.64 -8.60
C PHE A 90 -3.22 -1.56 -8.68
N SER A 91 -3.62 -0.29 -8.69
CA SER A 91 -2.68 0.84 -8.77
C SER A 91 -1.75 0.91 -7.56
N LEU A 92 -2.26 0.60 -6.36
CA LEU A 92 -1.48 0.59 -5.14
C LEU A 92 -0.41 -0.52 -5.15
N VAL A 93 -0.77 -1.70 -5.64
CA VAL A 93 0.12 -2.89 -5.65
C VAL A 93 1.13 -2.83 -6.80
N LEU A 94 0.77 -2.22 -7.92
CA LEU A 94 1.55 -2.23 -9.16
C LEU A 94 3.00 -1.74 -8.99
N PRO A 95 3.31 -0.61 -8.33
CA PRO A 95 4.68 -0.14 -8.16
C PRO A 95 5.54 -1.14 -7.39
N SER A 96 5.01 -1.68 -6.28
CA SER A 96 5.72 -2.68 -5.46
C SER A 96 5.97 -3.96 -6.23
N PHE A 97 5.01 -4.41 -7.03
CA PHE A 97 5.14 -5.59 -7.88
C PHE A 97 6.21 -5.42 -8.96
N VAL A 98 6.23 -4.27 -9.64
CA VAL A 98 7.24 -3.95 -10.66
C VAL A 98 8.62 -3.87 -10.03
N LEU A 99 8.77 -3.18 -8.90
CA LEU A 99 10.04 -3.08 -8.17
C LEU A 99 10.55 -4.45 -7.74
N MET A 100 9.67 -5.30 -7.22
CA MET A 100 10.01 -6.67 -6.80
C MET A 100 10.55 -7.51 -7.98
N ILE A 101 9.92 -7.43 -9.16
CA ILE A 101 10.38 -8.14 -10.36
C ILE A 101 11.76 -7.62 -10.79
N LEU A 102 11.94 -6.30 -10.82
CA LEU A 102 13.22 -5.68 -11.22
C LEU A 102 14.35 -6.07 -10.26
N ILE A 103 14.09 -5.95 -8.95
CA ILE A 103 15.07 -6.32 -7.93
C ILE A 103 15.38 -7.81 -7.98
N SER A 104 14.39 -8.68 -8.13
CA SER A 104 14.59 -10.14 -8.23
C SER A 104 15.46 -10.51 -9.43
N LYS A 105 15.21 -9.93 -10.60
CA LYS A 105 16.03 -10.17 -11.80
C LYS A 105 17.47 -9.71 -11.60
N MET A 106 17.65 -8.53 -11.04
CA MET A 106 18.98 -7.98 -10.76
C MET A 106 19.70 -8.80 -9.69
N PHE A 107 18.98 -9.18 -8.62
CA PHE A 107 19.51 -9.98 -7.53
C PHE A 107 19.99 -11.35 -8.01
N MET A 108 19.19 -12.09 -8.79
CA MET A 108 19.58 -13.39 -9.35
C MET A 108 20.84 -13.31 -10.20
N ARG A 109 21.06 -12.20 -10.90
CA ARG A 109 22.26 -11.99 -11.72
C ARG A 109 23.51 -11.75 -10.87
N TYR A 110 23.39 -11.06 -9.74
CA TYR A 110 24.51 -10.64 -8.90
C TYR A 110 24.64 -11.41 -7.58
N MET A 111 23.79 -12.41 -7.34
CA MET A 111 23.74 -13.16 -6.07
C MET A 111 25.09 -13.84 -5.72
N LYS A 112 25.92 -14.16 -6.72
CA LYS A 112 27.25 -14.77 -6.52
C LYS A 112 28.37 -13.73 -6.30
N ALA A 113 28.09 -12.44 -6.40
CA ALA A 113 29.08 -11.39 -6.18
C ALA A 113 29.46 -11.32 -4.69
N ARG A 114 30.76 -11.23 -4.39
CA ARG A 114 31.28 -11.17 -3.01
C ARG A 114 30.63 -10.05 -2.19
N VAL A 115 30.42 -8.89 -2.79
CA VAL A 115 29.78 -7.74 -2.13
C VAL A 115 28.37 -8.07 -1.66
N VAL A 116 27.57 -8.73 -2.50
CA VAL A 116 26.19 -9.13 -2.17
C VAL A 116 26.19 -10.14 -1.02
N GLN A 117 27.09 -11.13 -1.07
CA GLN A 117 27.21 -12.12 0.00
C GLN A 117 27.61 -11.47 1.33
N SER A 118 28.61 -10.58 1.33
CA SER A 118 29.03 -9.86 2.55
C SER A 118 27.91 -9.01 3.16
N VAL A 119 27.08 -8.37 2.34
CA VAL A 119 25.90 -7.62 2.82
C VAL A 119 24.89 -8.56 3.48
N PHE A 120 24.61 -9.72 2.90
CA PHE A 120 23.70 -10.70 3.50
C PHE A 120 24.25 -11.34 4.76
N ASP A 121 25.55 -11.59 4.83
CA ASP A 121 26.20 -12.13 6.03
C ASP A 121 26.11 -11.15 7.22
N GLY A 122 26.08 -9.84 6.97
CA GLY A 122 25.80 -8.82 7.98
C GLY A 122 24.32 -8.66 8.30
N LEU A 123 23.44 -8.72 7.29
CA LEU A 123 21.99 -8.50 7.48
C LEU A 123 21.31 -9.64 8.25
N ARG A 124 21.68 -10.91 7.97
CA ARG A 124 21.06 -12.07 8.63
C ARG A 124 21.14 -12.02 10.16
N PRO A 125 22.34 -11.86 10.79
CA PRO A 125 22.41 -11.77 12.25
C PRO A 125 21.71 -10.51 12.80
N THR A 126 21.75 -9.41 12.06
CA THR A 126 21.08 -8.16 12.47
C THR A 126 19.56 -8.36 12.57
N VAL A 127 18.93 -9.01 11.58
CA VAL A 127 17.49 -9.30 11.60
C VAL A 127 17.13 -10.23 12.76
N VAL A 128 17.94 -11.26 13.00
CA VAL A 128 17.73 -12.16 14.15
C VAL A 128 17.84 -11.40 15.48
N GLY A 129 18.83 -10.52 15.61
CA GLY A 129 18.99 -9.67 16.80
C GLY A 129 17.81 -8.73 17.02
N LEU A 130 17.28 -8.11 15.95
CA LEU A 130 16.10 -7.23 16.04
C LEU A 130 14.85 -8.01 16.44
N LEU A 131 14.64 -9.21 15.89
CA LEU A 131 13.51 -10.06 16.28
C LEU A 131 13.62 -10.51 17.74
N ALA A 132 14.81 -10.90 18.20
CA ALA A 132 15.04 -11.26 19.61
C ALA A 132 14.77 -10.07 20.53
N ALA A 133 15.28 -8.87 20.19
CA ALA A 133 15.04 -7.66 20.98
C ALA A 133 13.54 -7.32 21.04
N ALA A 134 12.83 -7.39 19.93
CA ALA A 134 11.38 -7.15 19.89
C ALA A 134 10.62 -8.15 20.78
N THR A 135 11.02 -9.42 20.78
CA THR A 135 10.40 -10.47 21.62
C THR A 135 10.64 -10.24 23.12
N ILE A 136 11.79 -9.68 23.50
CA ILE A 136 12.12 -9.40 24.90
C ILE A 136 11.37 -8.15 25.41
N MET A 137 11.04 -7.21 24.51
CA MET A 137 10.35 -5.97 24.85
C MET A 137 8.83 -6.09 24.92
N LEU A 138 8.27 -7.18 24.43
CA LEU A 138 6.83 -7.52 24.52
C LEU A 138 6.52 -8.36 25.75
#